data_f1fbd53d4d64f6ad83d8ee561363a29e
#
_entry.id   f1fbd53d4d64f6ad83d8ee561363a29e
#
_cell.length_a   1.000
_cell.length_b   1.000
_cell.length_c   1.000
_cell.angle_alpha   90.00
_cell.angle_beta   90.00
_cell.angle_gamma   90.00
#
_symmetry.space_group_name_H-M   'P 1'
#
loop_
_entity.id
_entity.type
_entity.pdbx_description
1 polymer ?
#
loop_
_entity_poly.entity_id
_entity_poly.type
_entity_poly.pdbx_seq_one_letter_code
_entity_poly.pdbx_strand_id
1 'polypeptide(L)'
;MMQTYHYELDLDCVNSNSLIARQIAKGSRVLEFGPAYGRLTKYMQKSLSCTVDLVELDEEAGSHAMVYARTACVGDPDGDIETYRWESILDKRTYDYIIFADVLEHLRSPQKVLSVCRQHLNEKGVILCSVPNIAHSSVILSLWNGDFTYQDTGLLDRSHVHFFTKKTFSDMADRCGYEITDIQEIVSAVGQNEIPYMYNMVPAAVESGLRFRMEGEVYQYLFRLQKKESCAAGTARVVNYGSRGGYSCICHIRQRTDADFNNGKYIEKRYGNRLADIYFDLRTFADIEGLCIKLIEKSAFIKMKSIELDHVPRQFETNGQAVGDGWYVFADEARVYLRILEDAPAVLHLQYEVTVTEADLAHEMAGIFRRQEEKLRRMKEQYCQDLNRKEEHILEELLGEIAGSDSE
;
A
#
# COMPACT_ATOMS: atom_id res chain seq x y z
N MET A 1 3.97 -30.11 -18.42
CA MET A 1 3.79 -29.28 -19.65
C MET A 1 4.42 -27.94 -19.37
N MET A 2 5.61 -27.67 -19.91
CA MET A 2 6.30 -26.39 -19.79
C MET A 2 5.43 -25.30 -20.45
N GLN A 3 4.89 -24.39 -19.66
CA GLN A 3 4.28 -23.18 -20.22
C GLN A 3 5.43 -22.28 -20.72
N THR A 4 5.41 -22.03 -21.99
CA THR A 4 6.34 -21.22 -22.77
C THR A 4 6.43 -19.80 -22.23
N TYR A 5 7.53 -19.45 -21.60
CA TYR A 5 7.87 -18.09 -21.13
C TYR A 5 8.29 -17.14 -22.29
N HIS A 6 7.66 -17.27 -23.47
CA HIS A 6 7.95 -16.45 -24.65
C HIS A 6 7.19 -15.11 -24.74
N TYR A 7 6.42 -14.74 -23.71
CA TYR A 7 5.70 -13.46 -23.73
C TYR A 7 6.64 -12.29 -23.41
N GLU A 8 6.48 -11.21 -24.15
CA GLU A 8 7.13 -9.93 -23.83
C GLU A 8 6.67 -9.44 -22.46
N LEU A 9 7.50 -8.59 -21.82
CA LEU A 9 7.16 -8.00 -20.54
C LEU A 9 5.99 -7.03 -20.72
N ASP A 10 4.84 -7.37 -20.15
CA ASP A 10 3.66 -6.50 -20.13
C ASP A 10 3.79 -5.51 -18.95
N LEU A 11 4.08 -4.25 -19.28
CA LEU A 11 4.19 -3.19 -18.26
C LEU A 11 2.83 -2.77 -17.69
N ASP A 12 1.72 -3.05 -18.35
CA ASP A 12 0.39 -2.69 -17.85
C ASP A 12 -0.11 -3.69 -16.81
N CYS A 13 0.49 -4.88 -16.74
CA CYS A 13 0.25 -5.83 -15.67
C CYS A 13 0.87 -5.36 -14.34
N VAL A 14 0.23 -5.69 -13.23
CA VAL A 14 0.77 -5.53 -11.88
C VAL A 14 1.35 -6.87 -11.43
N ASN A 15 2.66 -7.01 -11.57
CA ASN A 15 3.44 -8.16 -11.07
C ASN A 15 4.87 -7.68 -10.72
N SER A 16 5.66 -8.54 -10.06
CA SER A 16 7.01 -8.21 -9.62
C SER A 16 7.88 -7.66 -10.76
N ASN A 17 7.92 -8.32 -11.91
CA ASN A 17 8.76 -7.93 -13.04
C ASN A 17 8.37 -6.57 -13.62
N SER A 18 7.07 -6.31 -13.81
CA SER A 18 6.60 -5.02 -14.35
C SER A 18 6.86 -3.86 -13.39
N LEU A 19 6.68 -4.09 -12.09
CA LEU A 19 6.93 -3.08 -11.07
C LEU A 19 8.43 -2.80 -10.90
N ILE A 20 9.30 -3.80 -11.01
CA ILE A 20 10.75 -3.63 -11.06
C ILE A 20 11.13 -2.83 -12.30
N ALA A 21 10.65 -3.24 -13.48
CA ALA A 21 10.97 -2.58 -14.76
C ALA A 21 10.66 -1.08 -14.76
N ARG A 22 9.54 -0.68 -14.15
CA ARG A 22 9.13 0.73 -14.03
C ARG A 22 10.06 1.58 -13.16
N GLN A 23 10.89 0.96 -12.32
CA GLN A 23 11.81 1.67 -11.41
C GLN A 23 13.22 1.83 -11.98
N ILE A 24 13.56 1.14 -13.07
CA ILE A 24 14.91 1.15 -13.64
C ILE A 24 15.07 2.34 -14.58
N ALA A 25 16.09 3.15 -14.34
CA ALA A 25 16.43 4.27 -15.21
C ALA A 25 17.15 3.81 -16.49
N LYS A 26 16.92 4.50 -17.60
CA LYS A 26 17.61 4.22 -18.87
C LYS A 26 19.12 4.33 -18.73
N GLY A 27 19.85 3.43 -19.42
CA GLY A 27 21.31 3.45 -19.50
C GLY A 27 22.02 2.98 -18.24
N SER A 28 21.29 2.44 -17.26
CA SER A 28 21.85 1.98 -15.99
C SER A 28 22.69 0.71 -16.13
N ARG A 29 23.62 0.53 -15.19
CA ARG A 29 24.32 -0.72 -14.99
C ARG A 29 23.55 -1.58 -14.00
N VAL A 30 23.20 -2.79 -14.43
CA VAL A 30 22.31 -3.69 -13.67
C VAL A 30 23.01 -5.03 -13.46
N LEU A 31 22.92 -5.56 -12.23
CA LEU A 31 23.21 -6.96 -11.94
C LEU A 31 21.88 -7.65 -11.62
N GLU A 32 21.52 -8.66 -12.41
CA GLU A 32 20.30 -9.43 -12.23
C GLU A 32 20.65 -10.85 -11.76
N PHE A 33 20.09 -11.21 -10.60
CA PHE A 33 20.17 -12.57 -10.08
C PHE A 33 18.87 -13.32 -10.41
N GLY A 34 19.00 -14.55 -10.91
CA GLY A 34 17.86 -15.40 -11.25
C GLY A 34 16.97 -14.85 -12.37
N PRO A 35 17.54 -14.42 -13.53
CA PRO A 35 16.75 -13.87 -14.64
C PRO A 35 15.83 -14.91 -15.29
N ALA A 36 15.95 -16.18 -14.98
CA ALA A 36 15.32 -17.29 -15.67
C ALA A 36 15.52 -17.15 -17.19
N TYR A 37 14.46 -17.21 -18.00
CA TYR A 37 14.54 -17.05 -19.47
C TYR A 37 14.81 -15.60 -19.95
N GLY A 38 15.16 -14.66 -19.04
CA GLY A 38 15.66 -13.32 -19.38
C GLY A 38 14.62 -12.33 -19.89
N ARG A 39 13.35 -12.45 -19.48
CA ARG A 39 12.29 -11.52 -19.88
C ARG A 39 12.59 -10.09 -19.45
N LEU A 40 12.95 -9.89 -18.19
CA LEU A 40 13.30 -8.60 -17.64
C LEU A 40 14.66 -8.13 -18.20
N THR A 41 15.66 -9.03 -18.33
CA THR A 41 16.96 -8.79 -18.95
C THR A 41 16.80 -8.20 -20.36
N LYS A 42 15.99 -8.86 -21.21
CA LYS A 42 15.68 -8.39 -22.58
C LYS A 42 15.10 -6.99 -22.58
N TYR A 43 14.12 -6.72 -21.72
CA TYR A 43 13.50 -5.41 -21.61
C TYR A 43 14.50 -4.33 -21.18
N MET A 44 15.31 -4.59 -20.16
CA MET A 44 16.32 -3.65 -19.69
C MET A 44 17.34 -3.33 -20.79
N GLN A 45 17.81 -4.33 -21.51
CA GLN A 45 18.79 -4.15 -22.57
C GLN A 45 18.18 -3.48 -23.81
N LYS A 46 17.03 -3.93 -24.30
CA LYS A 46 16.43 -3.46 -25.57
C LYS A 46 15.69 -2.12 -25.43
N SER A 47 14.89 -1.98 -24.37
CA SER A 47 13.99 -0.82 -24.20
C SER A 47 14.62 0.29 -23.37
N LEU A 48 15.43 -0.09 -22.36
CA LEU A 48 16.07 0.89 -21.48
C LEU A 48 17.54 1.14 -21.78
N SER A 49 18.13 0.42 -22.75
CA SER A 49 19.57 0.53 -23.09
C SER A 49 20.49 0.33 -21.89
N CYS A 50 20.09 -0.50 -20.93
CA CYS A 50 20.88 -0.85 -19.77
C CYS A 50 22.03 -1.79 -20.14
N THR A 51 23.11 -1.72 -19.37
CA THR A 51 24.19 -2.71 -19.40
C THR A 51 23.92 -3.72 -18.29
N VAL A 52 23.54 -4.95 -18.67
CA VAL A 52 23.15 -5.99 -17.73
C VAL A 52 24.23 -7.04 -17.61
N ASP A 53 24.61 -7.38 -16.38
CA ASP A 53 25.32 -8.61 -16.03
C ASP A 53 24.32 -9.51 -15.29
N LEU A 54 24.43 -10.83 -15.44
CA LEU A 54 23.47 -11.76 -14.81
C LEU A 54 24.15 -12.99 -14.21
N VAL A 55 23.42 -13.59 -13.26
CA VAL A 55 23.80 -14.85 -12.59
C VAL A 55 22.58 -15.76 -12.56
N GLU A 56 22.66 -16.94 -13.22
CA GLU A 56 21.55 -17.88 -13.37
C GLU A 56 22.03 -19.32 -13.18
N LEU A 57 21.39 -20.05 -12.26
CA LEU A 57 21.77 -21.43 -11.95
C LEU A 57 21.33 -22.42 -13.04
N ASP A 58 20.13 -22.21 -13.61
CA ASP A 58 19.60 -23.07 -14.66
C ASP A 58 20.30 -22.77 -15.99
N GLU A 59 21.01 -23.78 -16.55
CA GLU A 59 21.77 -23.66 -17.79
C GLU A 59 20.88 -23.40 -19.01
N GLU A 60 19.69 -24.01 -19.07
CA GLU A 60 18.76 -23.84 -20.20
C GLU A 60 18.20 -22.42 -20.17
N ALA A 61 17.65 -22.00 -19.04
CA ALA A 61 17.11 -20.66 -18.87
C ALA A 61 18.18 -19.58 -19.05
N GLY A 62 19.35 -19.75 -18.44
CA GLY A 62 20.49 -18.84 -18.56
C GLY A 62 20.99 -18.69 -19.99
N SER A 63 20.97 -19.77 -20.81
CA SER A 63 21.34 -19.71 -22.22
C SER A 63 20.46 -18.76 -23.04
N HIS A 64 19.19 -18.62 -22.67
CA HIS A 64 18.26 -17.66 -23.28
C HIS A 64 18.51 -16.23 -22.79
N ALA A 65 18.78 -16.05 -21.51
CA ALA A 65 18.98 -14.73 -20.90
C ALA A 65 20.31 -14.09 -21.33
N MET A 66 21.39 -14.89 -21.43
CA MET A 66 22.75 -14.39 -21.66
C MET A 66 22.92 -13.60 -22.96
N VAL A 67 22.07 -13.81 -23.96
CA VAL A 67 22.13 -13.08 -25.25
C VAL A 67 21.82 -11.58 -25.09
N TYR A 68 21.24 -11.20 -23.97
CA TYR A 68 20.92 -9.81 -23.61
C TYR A 68 21.87 -9.22 -22.57
N ALA A 69 22.81 -10.01 -22.07
CA ALA A 69 23.76 -9.58 -21.05
C ALA A 69 25.11 -9.18 -21.63
N ARG A 70 25.84 -8.33 -20.90
CA ARG A 70 27.25 -8.04 -21.16
C ARG A 70 28.14 -9.21 -20.69
N THR A 71 27.84 -9.73 -19.50
CA THR A 71 28.50 -10.89 -18.88
C THR A 71 27.43 -11.75 -18.23
N ALA A 72 27.52 -13.05 -18.40
CA ALA A 72 26.61 -14.01 -17.80
C ALA A 72 27.40 -15.09 -17.05
N CYS A 73 27.03 -15.33 -15.81
CA CYS A 73 27.47 -16.48 -15.02
C CYS A 73 26.32 -17.48 -15.04
N VAL A 74 26.45 -18.59 -15.70
CA VAL A 74 25.38 -19.56 -15.96
C VAL A 74 25.80 -20.95 -15.58
N GLY A 75 24.88 -21.71 -14.97
CA GLY A 75 25.08 -23.09 -14.56
C GLY A 75 25.94 -23.23 -13.29
N ASP A 76 25.98 -24.45 -12.76
CA ASP A 76 26.78 -24.76 -11.58
C ASP A 76 28.26 -24.96 -11.98
N PRO A 77 29.23 -24.34 -11.28
CA PRO A 77 29.06 -23.53 -10.05
C PRO A 77 29.03 -22.01 -10.29
N ASP A 78 29.15 -21.53 -11.51
CA ASP A 78 29.38 -20.13 -11.81
C ASP A 78 28.05 -19.31 -11.69
N GLY A 79 26.93 -19.94 -12.00
CA GLY A 79 25.57 -19.40 -11.87
C GLY A 79 24.94 -19.63 -10.50
N ASP A 80 25.54 -20.39 -9.61
CA ASP A 80 25.09 -20.53 -8.24
C ASP A 80 25.47 -19.27 -7.43
N ILE A 81 24.45 -18.51 -7.03
CA ILE A 81 24.61 -17.26 -6.30
C ILE A 81 25.41 -17.45 -5.01
N GLU A 82 25.22 -18.57 -4.31
CA GLU A 82 25.81 -18.84 -2.99
C GLU A 82 27.23 -19.41 -3.04
N THR A 83 27.74 -19.72 -4.22
CA THR A 83 29.17 -20.03 -4.40
C THR A 83 30.04 -18.77 -4.43
N TYR A 84 29.46 -17.63 -4.72
CA TYR A 84 30.12 -16.32 -4.87
C TYR A 84 31.18 -16.27 -5.99
N ARG A 85 31.22 -17.26 -6.89
CA ARG A 85 32.19 -17.28 -8.01
C ARG A 85 31.95 -16.15 -9.00
N TRP A 86 30.68 -15.72 -9.13
CA TRP A 86 30.27 -14.56 -9.93
C TRP A 86 31.03 -13.27 -9.54
N GLU A 87 31.45 -13.09 -8.27
CA GLU A 87 32.23 -11.91 -7.84
C GLU A 87 33.56 -11.79 -8.60
N SER A 88 34.26 -12.91 -8.79
CA SER A 88 35.51 -12.91 -9.53
C SER A 88 35.32 -12.76 -11.03
N ILE A 89 34.24 -13.33 -11.60
CA ILE A 89 33.90 -13.24 -13.01
C ILE A 89 33.47 -11.81 -13.37
N LEU A 90 32.71 -11.16 -12.49
CA LEU A 90 32.24 -9.79 -12.67
C LEU A 90 33.29 -8.72 -12.29
N ASP A 91 34.49 -9.12 -11.86
CA ASP A 91 35.68 -8.28 -11.63
C ASP A 91 35.34 -7.04 -10.75
N LYS A 92 34.71 -7.25 -9.61
CA LYS A 92 34.35 -6.23 -8.62
C LYS A 92 33.58 -5.00 -9.20
N ARG A 93 32.87 -5.19 -10.30
CA ARG A 93 32.04 -4.15 -10.89
C ARG A 93 30.99 -3.63 -9.90
N THR A 94 30.62 -2.37 -10.10
CA THR A 94 29.55 -1.73 -9.31
C THR A 94 28.37 -1.37 -10.19
N TYR A 95 27.18 -1.43 -9.62
CA TYR A 95 25.90 -1.34 -10.30
C TYR A 95 25.02 -0.24 -9.72
N ASP A 96 24.20 0.32 -10.59
CA ASP A 96 23.16 1.27 -10.20
C ASP A 96 21.94 0.56 -9.64
N TYR A 97 21.68 -0.66 -10.16
CA TYR A 97 20.64 -1.56 -9.66
C TYR A 97 21.18 -2.99 -9.50
N ILE A 98 20.76 -3.64 -8.42
CA ILE A 98 20.88 -5.08 -8.22
C ILE A 98 19.45 -5.63 -8.06
N ILE A 99 19.11 -6.70 -8.78
CA ILE A 99 17.75 -7.23 -8.87
C ILE A 99 17.69 -8.65 -8.34
N PHE A 100 16.69 -8.91 -7.48
CA PHE A 100 16.27 -10.23 -7.03
C PHE A 100 14.75 -10.35 -7.24
N ALA A 101 14.34 -10.83 -8.39
CA ALA A 101 12.92 -11.01 -8.70
C ALA A 101 12.52 -12.45 -8.33
N ASP A 102 11.98 -12.64 -7.12
CA ASP A 102 11.57 -13.94 -6.59
C ASP A 102 12.77 -14.93 -6.52
N VAL A 103 13.81 -14.52 -5.82
CA VAL A 103 15.09 -15.27 -5.71
C VAL A 103 15.47 -15.51 -4.25
N LEU A 104 15.30 -14.52 -3.37
CA LEU A 104 15.86 -14.58 -2.01
C LEU A 104 15.22 -15.68 -1.16
N GLU A 105 13.99 -16.07 -1.43
CA GLU A 105 13.29 -17.17 -0.77
C GLU A 105 13.84 -18.55 -1.12
N HIS A 106 14.57 -18.68 -2.23
CA HIS A 106 15.21 -19.91 -2.66
C HIS A 106 16.63 -20.09 -2.13
N LEU A 107 17.25 -19.04 -1.60
CA LEU A 107 18.62 -19.08 -1.10
C LEU A 107 18.68 -19.62 0.32
N ARG A 108 19.73 -20.38 0.64
CA ARG A 108 19.98 -20.90 1.99
C ARG A 108 20.44 -19.81 2.96
N SER A 109 21.12 -18.79 2.45
CA SER A 109 21.72 -17.70 3.25
C SER A 109 21.50 -16.33 2.60
N PRO A 110 20.23 -15.89 2.40
CA PRO A 110 19.92 -14.63 1.71
C PRO A 110 20.57 -13.41 2.37
N GLN A 111 20.74 -13.43 3.72
CA GLN A 111 21.43 -12.35 4.44
C GLN A 111 22.89 -12.19 4.00
N LYS A 112 23.59 -13.31 3.78
CA LYS A 112 24.99 -13.28 3.34
C LYS A 112 25.10 -12.72 1.93
N VAL A 113 24.21 -13.14 1.03
CA VAL A 113 24.15 -12.64 -0.35
C VAL A 113 23.89 -11.13 -0.37
N LEU A 114 22.89 -10.64 0.38
CA LEU A 114 22.61 -9.21 0.50
C LEU A 114 23.81 -8.44 1.07
N SER A 115 24.50 -9.00 2.07
CA SER A 115 25.68 -8.37 2.66
C SER A 115 26.84 -8.24 1.65
N VAL A 116 27.06 -9.28 0.83
CA VAL A 116 28.08 -9.26 -0.25
C VAL A 116 27.70 -8.23 -1.32
N CYS A 117 26.42 -8.13 -1.68
CA CYS A 117 25.96 -7.17 -2.69
C CYS A 117 26.25 -5.69 -2.35
N ARG A 118 26.49 -5.35 -1.06
CA ARG A 118 26.84 -3.97 -0.68
C ARG A 118 28.08 -3.42 -1.37
N GLN A 119 29.11 -4.25 -1.56
CA GLN A 119 30.34 -3.82 -2.22
C GLN A 119 30.18 -3.66 -3.74
N HIS A 120 29.17 -4.32 -4.32
CA HIS A 120 28.82 -4.23 -5.74
C HIS A 120 27.78 -3.14 -6.05
N LEU A 121 27.24 -2.46 -5.04
CA LEU A 121 26.27 -1.40 -5.22
C LEU A 121 26.97 -0.04 -5.24
N ASN A 122 26.65 0.82 -6.21
CA ASN A 122 27.11 2.21 -6.22
C ASN A 122 26.65 2.96 -4.96
N GLU A 123 27.21 4.12 -4.70
CA GLU A 123 26.87 4.93 -3.52
C GLU A 123 25.35 5.22 -3.45
N LYS A 124 24.74 5.61 -4.56
CA LYS A 124 23.29 5.85 -4.69
C LYS A 124 22.54 4.69 -5.33
N GLY A 125 23.19 3.55 -5.42
CA GLY A 125 22.61 2.36 -6.04
C GLY A 125 21.47 1.78 -5.22
N VAL A 126 20.65 0.96 -5.87
CA VAL A 126 19.41 0.41 -5.34
C VAL A 126 19.36 -1.09 -5.52
N ILE A 127 18.94 -1.82 -4.50
CA ILE A 127 18.45 -3.19 -4.66
C ILE A 127 16.94 -3.17 -4.84
N LEU A 128 16.44 -3.83 -5.88
CA LEU A 128 15.04 -4.11 -6.10
C LEU A 128 14.83 -5.61 -5.91
N CYS A 129 14.00 -5.98 -4.93
CA CYS A 129 13.76 -7.40 -4.65
C CYS A 129 12.29 -7.65 -4.34
N SER A 130 11.75 -8.71 -4.95
CA SER A 130 10.42 -9.21 -4.61
C SER A 130 10.53 -10.49 -3.79
N VAL A 131 9.57 -10.67 -2.87
CA VAL A 131 9.43 -11.90 -2.07
C VAL A 131 7.94 -12.17 -1.80
N PRO A 132 7.52 -13.45 -1.79
CA PRO A 132 6.17 -13.85 -1.41
C PRO A 132 5.90 -13.56 0.08
N ASN A 133 4.62 -13.29 0.41
CA ASN A 133 4.19 -13.06 1.79
C ASN A 133 3.58 -14.31 2.40
N ILE A 134 4.34 -15.04 3.20
CA ILE A 134 3.82 -16.23 3.90
C ILE A 134 2.70 -15.89 4.89
N ALA A 135 2.60 -14.63 5.34
CA ALA A 135 1.53 -14.19 6.22
C ALA A 135 0.21 -13.88 5.49
N HIS A 136 0.08 -14.25 4.21
CA HIS A 136 -1.17 -14.12 3.46
C HIS A 136 -2.32 -14.90 4.13
N SER A 137 -3.53 -14.33 4.12
CA SER A 137 -4.68 -14.94 4.80
C SER A 137 -5.04 -16.32 4.25
N SER A 138 -4.80 -16.61 2.96
CA SER A 138 -5.00 -17.96 2.40
C SER A 138 -4.12 -19.01 3.09
N VAL A 139 -2.85 -18.69 3.39
CA VAL A 139 -1.95 -19.58 4.11
C VAL A 139 -2.43 -19.82 5.54
N ILE A 140 -2.91 -18.78 6.22
CA ILE A 140 -3.42 -18.89 7.59
C ILE A 140 -4.70 -19.74 7.61
N LEU A 141 -5.58 -19.57 6.63
CA LEU A 141 -6.78 -20.38 6.47
C LEU A 141 -6.44 -21.86 6.20
N SER A 142 -5.41 -22.12 5.39
CA SER A 142 -4.88 -23.46 5.15
C SER A 142 -4.38 -24.09 6.45
N LEU A 143 -3.51 -23.38 7.19
CA LEU A 143 -2.99 -23.83 8.50
C LEU A 143 -4.09 -24.03 9.54
N TRP A 144 -5.11 -23.17 9.57
CA TRP A 144 -6.27 -23.35 10.45
C TRP A 144 -7.00 -24.67 10.22
N ASN A 145 -7.07 -25.10 8.96
CA ASN A 145 -7.68 -26.37 8.57
C ASN A 145 -6.70 -27.55 8.65
N GLY A 146 -5.50 -27.35 9.22
CA GLY A 146 -4.48 -28.39 9.40
C GLY A 146 -3.74 -28.76 8.12
N ASP A 147 -3.78 -27.90 7.09
CA ASP A 147 -3.13 -28.14 5.82
C ASP A 147 -1.95 -27.18 5.58
N PHE A 148 -0.82 -27.73 5.10
CA PHE A 148 0.35 -27.00 4.64
C PHE A 148 0.95 -27.76 3.45
N THR A 149 0.16 -27.87 2.37
CA THR A 149 0.55 -28.64 1.20
C THR A 149 1.42 -27.79 0.28
N TYR A 150 2.68 -28.25 0.06
CA TYR A 150 3.57 -27.63 -0.90
C TYR A 150 3.06 -27.79 -2.32
N GLN A 151 3.27 -26.74 -3.12
CA GLN A 151 2.81 -26.63 -4.50
C GLN A 151 4.02 -26.50 -5.45
N ASP A 152 3.75 -26.48 -6.75
CA ASP A 152 4.79 -26.32 -7.77
C ASP A 152 5.13 -24.84 -8.03
N THR A 153 4.28 -23.93 -7.57
CA THR A 153 4.45 -22.46 -7.70
C THR A 153 3.65 -21.75 -6.61
N GLY A 154 3.93 -20.46 -6.38
CA GLY A 154 3.16 -19.58 -5.49
C GLY A 154 3.69 -19.51 -4.07
N LEU A 155 2.80 -19.17 -3.11
CA LEU A 155 3.20 -18.88 -1.72
C LEU A 155 3.86 -20.08 -1.01
N LEU A 156 3.41 -21.29 -1.32
CA LEU A 156 3.91 -22.54 -0.75
C LEU A 156 4.71 -23.35 -1.78
N ASP A 157 5.45 -22.67 -2.66
CA ASP A 157 6.34 -23.35 -3.61
C ASP A 157 7.32 -24.24 -2.87
N ARG A 158 7.45 -25.51 -3.35
CA ARG A 158 8.31 -26.53 -2.73
C ARG A 158 9.81 -26.21 -2.78
N SER A 159 10.22 -25.29 -3.62
CA SER A 159 11.58 -24.83 -3.74
C SER A 159 11.93 -23.67 -2.79
N HIS A 160 10.92 -23.09 -2.11
CA HIS A 160 11.17 -22.08 -1.10
C HIS A 160 11.77 -22.69 0.15
N VAL A 161 12.95 -22.20 0.54
CA VAL A 161 13.63 -22.58 1.77
C VAL A 161 13.51 -21.50 2.85
N HIS A 162 13.14 -20.29 2.47
CA HIS A 162 12.78 -19.20 3.38
C HIS A 162 11.40 -18.67 3.09
N PHE A 163 10.66 -18.41 4.16
CA PHE A 163 9.33 -17.81 4.11
C PHE A 163 9.37 -16.42 4.77
N PHE A 164 9.08 -15.38 3.98
CA PHE A 164 9.17 -14.01 4.45
C PHE A 164 7.80 -13.45 4.81
N THR A 165 7.77 -12.62 5.84
CA THR A 165 6.76 -11.60 6.08
C THR A 165 7.39 -10.23 5.84
N LYS A 166 6.61 -9.17 5.71
CA LYS A 166 7.14 -7.79 5.63
C LYS A 166 8.12 -7.51 6.77
N LYS A 167 7.72 -7.88 8.01
CA LYS A 167 8.55 -7.67 9.20
C LYS A 167 9.89 -8.43 9.13
N THR A 168 9.85 -9.74 8.87
CA THR A 168 11.06 -10.56 8.88
C THR A 168 12.03 -10.18 7.77
N PHE A 169 11.51 -9.78 6.60
CA PHE A 169 12.33 -9.24 5.51
C PHE A 169 12.96 -7.90 5.89
N SER A 170 12.16 -6.98 6.46
CA SER A 170 12.66 -5.67 6.89
C SER A 170 13.75 -5.79 7.95
N ASP A 171 13.57 -6.67 8.94
CA ASP A 171 14.56 -6.95 9.98
C ASP A 171 15.86 -7.55 9.36
N MET A 172 15.76 -8.34 8.31
CA MET A 172 16.91 -8.90 7.60
C MET A 172 17.65 -7.80 6.83
N ALA A 173 16.93 -6.97 6.05
CA ALA A 173 17.52 -5.87 5.29
C ALA A 173 18.24 -4.88 6.22
N ASP A 174 17.62 -4.54 7.34
CA ASP A 174 18.18 -3.66 8.37
C ASP A 174 19.52 -4.18 8.91
N ARG A 175 19.56 -5.48 9.28
CA ARG A 175 20.80 -6.15 9.75
C ARG A 175 21.89 -6.23 8.68
N CYS A 176 21.52 -6.29 7.40
CA CYS A 176 22.46 -6.23 6.28
C CYS A 176 22.93 -4.81 5.96
N GLY A 177 22.49 -3.79 6.71
CA GLY A 177 22.91 -2.40 6.56
C GLY A 177 22.19 -1.66 5.42
N TYR A 178 20.98 -2.08 5.10
CA TYR A 178 20.11 -1.40 4.13
C TYR A 178 18.96 -0.66 4.82
N GLU A 179 18.57 0.45 4.22
CA GLU A 179 17.33 1.18 4.49
C GLU A 179 16.31 0.82 3.41
N ILE A 180 15.08 0.52 3.82
CA ILE A 180 13.97 0.34 2.90
C ILE A 180 13.39 1.71 2.58
N THR A 181 13.46 2.12 1.31
CA THR A 181 12.98 3.43 0.87
C THR A 181 11.62 3.39 0.19
N ASP A 182 11.22 2.23 -0.35
CA ASP A 182 9.91 2.02 -0.97
C ASP A 182 9.46 0.57 -0.77
N ILE A 183 8.17 0.38 -0.54
CA ILE A 183 7.52 -0.93 -0.47
C ILE A 183 6.32 -0.91 -1.40
N GLN A 184 6.27 -1.82 -2.34
CA GLN A 184 5.11 -2.01 -3.21
C GLN A 184 4.45 -3.35 -2.87
N GLU A 185 3.16 -3.29 -2.56
CA GLU A 185 2.37 -4.43 -2.14
C GLU A 185 1.52 -4.93 -3.32
N ILE A 186 1.75 -6.15 -3.76
CA ILE A 186 0.94 -6.83 -4.80
C ILE A 186 -0.13 -7.63 -4.08
N VAL A 187 -1.39 -7.28 -4.32
CA VAL A 187 -2.54 -7.88 -3.64
C VAL A 187 -3.17 -8.97 -4.52
N SER A 188 -3.47 -10.11 -3.90
CA SER A 188 -4.33 -11.15 -4.45
C SER A 188 -5.35 -11.55 -3.38
N ALA A 189 -6.63 -11.41 -3.65
CA ALA A 189 -7.65 -11.72 -2.67
C ALA A 189 -7.67 -13.22 -2.33
N VAL A 190 -8.12 -13.55 -1.11
CA VAL A 190 -8.40 -14.93 -0.71
C VAL A 190 -9.36 -15.57 -1.70
N GLY A 191 -8.99 -16.75 -2.21
CA GLY A 191 -9.73 -17.49 -3.25
C GLY A 191 -9.42 -17.04 -4.67
N GLN A 192 -8.49 -16.12 -4.89
CA GLN A 192 -7.99 -15.71 -6.21
C GLN A 192 -6.52 -16.11 -6.46
N ASN A 193 -5.96 -16.93 -5.59
CA ASN A 193 -4.63 -17.50 -5.70
C ASN A 193 -4.67 -19.04 -5.69
N GLU A 194 -3.53 -19.67 -5.74
CA GLU A 194 -3.36 -21.12 -5.83
C GLU A 194 -3.82 -21.90 -4.58
N ILE A 195 -4.02 -21.22 -3.45
CA ILE A 195 -4.43 -21.85 -2.18
C ILE A 195 -5.96 -21.91 -2.12
N PRO A 196 -6.60 -23.10 -2.10
CA PRO A 196 -8.02 -23.25 -2.29
C PRO A 196 -8.89 -23.02 -1.04
N TYR A 197 -8.40 -22.24 -0.07
CA TYR A 197 -9.10 -21.95 1.18
C TYR A 197 -9.80 -20.60 1.09
N MET A 198 -11.04 -20.55 1.61
CA MET A 198 -11.91 -19.39 1.61
C MET A 198 -12.25 -18.95 3.04
N TYR A 199 -12.56 -17.66 3.23
CA TYR A 199 -12.92 -17.13 4.55
C TYR A 199 -14.10 -17.84 5.22
N ASN A 200 -15.09 -18.32 4.46
CA ASN A 200 -16.24 -19.04 4.97
C ASN A 200 -15.95 -20.48 5.46
N MET A 201 -14.69 -20.95 5.33
CA MET A 201 -14.25 -22.28 5.80
C MET A 201 -13.76 -22.27 7.25
N VAL A 202 -13.90 -21.13 7.94
CA VAL A 202 -13.53 -20.97 9.36
C VAL A 202 -14.69 -20.36 10.14
N PRO A 203 -14.71 -20.47 11.50
CA PRO A 203 -15.74 -19.82 12.31
C PRO A 203 -15.80 -18.31 12.09
N ALA A 204 -16.99 -17.72 12.16
CA ALA A 204 -17.24 -16.31 11.85
C ALA A 204 -16.33 -15.32 12.62
N ALA A 205 -15.97 -15.65 13.87
CA ALA A 205 -15.05 -14.82 14.66
C ALA A 205 -13.63 -14.82 14.07
N VAL A 206 -13.16 -15.95 13.53
CA VAL A 206 -11.86 -16.10 12.87
C VAL A 206 -11.91 -15.42 11.51
N GLU A 207 -12.98 -15.65 10.74
CA GLU A 207 -13.21 -14.97 9.46
C GLU A 207 -13.13 -13.45 9.63
N SER A 208 -13.87 -12.89 10.58
CA SER A 208 -13.86 -11.46 10.87
C SER A 208 -12.45 -10.98 11.18
N GLY A 209 -11.74 -11.66 12.12
CA GLY A 209 -10.37 -11.30 12.46
C GLY A 209 -9.39 -11.36 11.30
N LEU A 210 -9.53 -12.33 10.38
CA LEU A 210 -8.66 -12.46 9.21
C LEU A 210 -8.97 -11.42 8.14
N ARG A 211 -10.24 -11.08 7.91
CA ARG A 211 -10.64 -10.03 6.96
C ARG A 211 -10.12 -8.65 7.38
N PHE A 212 -10.03 -8.41 8.69
CA PHE A 212 -9.51 -7.16 9.25
C PHE A 212 -8.00 -7.13 9.43
N ARG A 213 -7.29 -8.22 9.10
CA ARG A 213 -5.82 -8.20 9.15
C ARG A 213 -5.26 -7.24 8.13
N MET A 214 -4.42 -6.34 8.63
CA MET A 214 -3.57 -5.55 7.76
C MET A 214 -2.68 -6.48 6.94
N GLU A 215 -2.52 -6.17 5.65
CA GLU A 215 -1.69 -6.94 4.74
C GLU A 215 -2.15 -8.41 4.55
N GLY A 216 -3.36 -8.78 5.04
CA GLY A 216 -3.88 -10.15 4.95
C GLY A 216 -4.04 -10.66 3.51
N GLU A 217 -4.22 -9.77 2.55
CA GLU A 217 -4.35 -10.09 1.12
C GLU A 217 -3.16 -9.57 0.29
N VAL A 218 -2.09 -9.12 0.94
CA VAL A 218 -0.83 -8.85 0.25
C VAL A 218 -0.16 -10.17 -0.07
N TYR A 219 -0.11 -10.51 -1.35
CA TYR A 219 0.44 -11.75 -1.87
C TYR A 219 1.96 -11.72 -1.94
N GLN A 220 2.52 -10.56 -2.35
CA GLN A 220 3.93 -10.38 -2.61
C GLN A 220 4.34 -8.94 -2.29
N TYR A 221 5.54 -8.78 -1.77
CA TYR A 221 6.17 -7.48 -1.58
C TYR A 221 7.27 -7.25 -2.60
N LEU A 222 7.35 -6.03 -3.12
CA LEU A 222 8.53 -5.52 -3.81
C LEU A 222 9.17 -4.45 -2.92
N PHE A 223 10.41 -4.67 -2.52
CA PHE A 223 11.19 -3.75 -1.70
C PHE A 223 12.22 -3.02 -2.54
N ARG A 224 12.39 -1.74 -2.23
CA ARG A 224 13.49 -0.90 -2.70
C ARG A 224 14.43 -0.61 -1.55
N LEU A 225 15.68 -1.10 -1.65
CA LEU A 225 16.69 -0.99 -0.62
C LEU A 225 17.80 -0.05 -1.07
N GLN A 226 18.32 0.77 -0.16
CA GLN A 226 19.52 1.57 -0.34
C GLN A 226 20.47 1.38 0.84
N LYS A 227 21.75 1.66 0.66
CA LYS A 227 22.70 1.64 1.77
C LYS A 227 22.29 2.67 2.83
N LYS A 228 22.30 2.32 4.12
CA LYS A 228 21.91 3.23 5.21
C LYS A 228 22.68 4.54 5.19
N GLU A 229 23.98 4.48 4.93
CA GLU A 229 24.83 5.67 4.85
C GLU A 229 24.54 6.61 3.70
N SER A 230 23.80 6.14 2.69
CA SER A 230 23.42 6.91 1.50
C SER A 230 22.00 7.48 1.56
N CYS A 231 21.25 7.14 2.61
CA CYS A 231 19.88 7.61 2.81
C CYS A 231 19.82 8.72 3.84
N ALA A 232 19.05 9.77 3.59
CA ALA A 232 18.52 10.57 4.70
C ALA A 232 17.54 9.69 5.48
N ALA A 233 17.63 9.67 6.80
CA ALA A 233 16.70 8.94 7.64
C ALA A 233 15.26 9.39 7.28
N GLY A 234 14.47 8.48 6.72
CA GLY A 234 13.13 8.76 6.23
C GLY A 234 12.26 7.53 6.31
N THR A 235 10.97 7.73 6.35
CA THR A 235 10.00 6.65 6.37
C THR A 235 9.82 6.11 4.95
N ALA A 236 9.81 4.79 4.80
CA ALA A 236 9.55 4.15 3.51
C ALA A 236 8.17 4.55 2.98
N ARG A 237 8.13 4.88 1.69
CA ARG A 237 6.87 5.02 0.97
C ARG A 237 6.24 3.63 0.81
N VAL A 238 4.96 3.49 1.13
CA VAL A 238 4.22 2.24 0.93
C VAL A 238 3.13 2.45 -0.12
N VAL A 239 3.15 1.66 -1.20
CA VAL A 239 2.17 1.69 -2.28
C VAL A 239 1.52 0.31 -2.40
N ASN A 240 0.19 0.26 -2.33
CA ASN A 240 -0.57 -0.97 -2.47
C ASN A 240 -1.20 -1.06 -3.87
N TYR A 241 -0.86 -2.11 -4.61
CA TYR A 241 -1.46 -2.42 -5.90
C TYR A 241 -2.54 -3.51 -5.70
N GLY A 242 -3.75 -3.09 -5.34
CA GLY A 242 -4.94 -3.93 -5.38
C GLY A 242 -5.34 -4.29 -6.82
N SER A 243 -6.34 -5.14 -6.98
CA SER A 243 -6.80 -5.65 -8.28
C SER A 243 -6.99 -4.57 -9.35
N ARG A 244 -6.79 -4.95 -10.62
CA ARG A 244 -6.86 -4.09 -11.82
C ARG A 244 -8.06 -3.14 -11.81
N GLY A 245 -7.80 -1.84 -12.08
CA GLY A 245 -8.83 -0.85 -12.36
C GLY A 245 -9.42 -0.17 -11.13
N GLY A 246 -8.68 -0.09 -10.04
CA GLY A 246 -9.16 0.52 -8.81
C GLY A 246 -8.91 2.01 -8.69
N TYR A 247 -9.55 2.59 -7.72
CA TYR A 247 -9.31 3.92 -7.22
C TYR A 247 -8.17 3.90 -6.20
N SER A 248 -7.48 5.03 -6.05
CA SER A 248 -6.42 5.22 -5.06
C SER A 248 -6.98 5.93 -3.83
N CYS A 249 -6.73 5.37 -2.66
CA CYS A 249 -6.95 6.04 -1.38
C CYS A 249 -5.59 6.34 -0.75
N ILE A 250 -5.30 7.61 -0.49
CA ILE A 250 -3.99 8.06 -0.04
C ILE A 250 -4.13 8.71 1.34
N CYS A 251 -3.45 8.17 2.33
CA CYS A 251 -3.36 8.75 3.66
C CYS A 251 -2.05 9.55 3.78
N HIS A 252 -2.12 10.87 3.76
CA HIS A 252 -1.01 11.77 4.06
C HIS A 252 -0.89 11.95 5.57
N ILE A 253 0.33 11.87 6.08
CA ILE A 253 0.64 11.92 7.50
C ILE A 253 1.38 13.22 7.80
N ARG A 254 0.86 14.00 8.78
CA ARG A 254 1.54 15.17 9.34
C ARG A 254 2.01 14.85 10.75
N GLN A 255 3.31 14.93 10.98
CA GLN A 255 3.93 14.82 12.28
C GLN A 255 4.08 16.21 12.90
N ARG A 256 4.32 16.31 14.22
CA ARG A 256 4.46 17.60 14.94
C ARG A 256 5.54 18.52 14.36
N THR A 257 6.55 17.96 13.70
CA THR A 257 7.64 18.72 13.08
C THR A 257 7.33 19.22 11.68
N ASP A 258 6.23 18.78 11.08
CA ASP A 258 5.89 19.11 9.70
C ASP A 258 5.00 20.35 9.64
N ALA A 259 5.29 21.24 8.69
CA ALA A 259 4.49 22.45 8.46
C ALA A 259 3.09 22.15 7.92
N ASP A 260 3.01 21.17 7.00
CA ASP A 260 1.78 20.78 6.32
C ASP A 260 1.79 19.29 5.93
N PHE A 261 0.84 18.86 5.10
CA PHE A 261 0.73 17.49 4.57
C PHE A 261 1.58 17.24 3.31
N ASN A 262 2.29 18.25 2.76
CA ASN A 262 3.11 18.13 1.55
C ASN A 262 4.55 17.70 1.87
N ASN A 263 4.75 16.92 2.90
CA ASN A 263 6.04 16.48 3.43
C ASN A 263 6.56 15.17 2.80
N GLY A 264 5.85 14.60 1.81
CA GLY A 264 6.19 13.33 1.18
C GLY A 264 5.88 12.08 2.01
N LYS A 265 5.28 12.22 3.20
CA LYS A 265 4.91 11.11 4.08
C LYS A 265 3.48 10.69 3.79
N TYR A 266 3.30 9.55 3.14
CA TYR A 266 1.97 9.02 2.85
C TYR A 266 1.98 7.50 2.68
N ILE A 267 0.80 6.91 2.80
CA ILE A 267 0.53 5.52 2.47
C ILE A 267 -0.56 5.51 1.40
N GLU A 268 -0.32 4.83 0.28
CA GLU A 268 -1.31 4.64 -0.77
C GLU A 268 -1.86 3.22 -0.71
N LYS A 269 -3.18 3.08 -0.78
CA LYS A 269 -3.91 1.83 -0.93
C LYS A 269 -4.82 1.92 -2.14
N ARG A 270 -4.91 0.84 -2.93
CA ARG A 270 -5.83 0.78 -4.07
C ARG A 270 -7.02 -0.11 -3.76
N TYR A 271 -8.19 0.28 -4.23
CA TYR A 271 -9.42 -0.49 -4.08
C TYR A 271 -10.18 -0.54 -5.41
N GLY A 272 -10.74 -1.70 -5.75
CA GLY A 272 -11.35 -1.96 -7.06
C GLY A 272 -12.88 -1.94 -7.06
N ASN A 273 -13.51 -1.86 -5.89
CA ASN A 273 -14.94 -1.99 -5.73
C ASN A 273 -15.59 -0.66 -5.34
N ARG A 274 -16.91 -0.57 -5.56
CA ARG A 274 -17.73 0.54 -5.10
C ARG A 274 -17.69 0.71 -3.58
N LEU A 275 -17.51 -0.38 -2.82
CA LEU A 275 -17.28 -0.37 -1.39
C LEU A 275 -15.78 -0.46 -1.10
N ALA A 276 -15.25 0.57 -0.47
CA ALA A 276 -13.89 0.59 0.05
C ALA A 276 -13.89 0.15 1.52
N ASP A 277 -12.99 -0.78 1.85
CA ASP A 277 -12.71 -1.26 3.19
C ASP A 277 -11.19 -1.29 3.34
N ILE A 278 -10.62 -0.25 3.96
CA ILE A 278 -9.20 0.07 3.84
C ILE A 278 -8.58 0.27 5.21
N TYR A 279 -7.44 -0.39 5.43
CA TYR A 279 -6.62 -0.25 6.63
C TYR A 279 -5.28 0.40 6.30
N PHE A 280 -4.87 1.39 7.11
CA PHE A 280 -3.56 2.00 7.05
C PHE A 280 -2.78 1.68 8.32
N ASP A 281 -1.57 1.11 8.16
CA ASP A 281 -0.62 0.89 9.26
C ASP A 281 0.13 2.18 9.54
N LEU A 282 -0.12 2.79 10.68
CA LEU A 282 0.49 4.04 11.09
C LEU A 282 1.71 3.84 12.01
N ARG A 283 2.00 2.60 12.43
CA ARG A 283 3.07 2.28 13.40
C ARG A 283 4.48 2.67 12.95
N THR A 284 4.67 2.87 11.64
CA THR A 284 5.95 3.32 11.07
C THR A 284 6.18 4.83 11.24
N PHE A 285 5.20 5.57 11.73
CA PHE A 285 5.27 7.03 11.92
C PHE A 285 5.17 7.36 13.40
N ALA A 286 6.11 8.15 13.91
CA ALA A 286 6.06 8.68 15.27
C ALA A 286 5.40 10.08 15.30
N ASP A 287 4.92 10.51 16.44
CA ASP A 287 4.44 11.89 16.70
C ASP A 287 3.42 12.41 15.66
N ILE A 288 2.47 11.59 15.26
CA ILE A 288 1.42 11.96 14.30
C ILE A 288 0.51 13.01 14.95
N GLU A 289 0.34 14.16 14.28
CA GLU A 289 -0.58 15.24 14.70
C GLU A 289 -1.86 15.28 13.88
N GLY A 290 -1.81 14.81 12.64
CA GLY A 290 -2.97 14.82 11.75
C GLY A 290 -2.83 13.91 10.54
N LEU A 291 -3.99 13.51 10.01
CA LEU A 291 -4.11 12.72 8.80
C LEU A 291 -4.99 13.47 7.80
N CYS A 292 -4.55 13.49 6.53
CA CYS A 292 -5.36 13.96 5.40
C CYS A 292 -5.53 12.77 4.46
N ILE A 293 -6.74 12.25 4.37
CA ILE A 293 -7.05 11.07 3.57
C ILE A 293 -7.76 11.52 2.29
N LYS A 294 -7.11 11.30 1.15
CA LYS A 294 -7.72 11.40 -0.17
C LYS A 294 -8.44 10.10 -0.46
N LEU A 295 -9.77 10.12 -0.46
CA LEU A 295 -10.59 8.94 -0.70
C LEU A 295 -10.61 8.53 -2.17
N ILE A 296 -10.60 9.52 -3.07
CA ILE A 296 -10.55 9.37 -4.52
C ILE A 296 -10.10 10.70 -5.17
N GLU A 297 -9.42 10.64 -6.30
CA GLU A 297 -8.94 11.81 -7.07
C GLU A 297 -9.93 12.24 -8.16
N LYS A 298 -11.23 12.08 -7.92
CA LYS A 298 -12.29 12.42 -8.87
C LYS A 298 -13.50 12.95 -8.14
N SER A 299 -14.34 13.66 -8.87
CA SER A 299 -15.67 14.05 -8.39
C SER A 299 -16.52 12.83 -8.09
N ALA A 300 -17.14 12.78 -6.92
CA ALA A 300 -17.83 11.59 -6.47
C ALA A 300 -18.92 11.90 -5.43
N PHE A 301 -19.91 11.01 -5.35
CA PHE A 301 -20.74 10.83 -4.17
C PHE A 301 -20.13 9.73 -3.30
N ILE A 302 -19.91 10.02 -2.02
CA ILE A 302 -19.33 9.07 -1.08
C ILE A 302 -20.25 8.95 0.13
N LYS A 303 -20.60 7.71 0.48
CA LYS A 303 -21.27 7.38 1.75
C LYS A 303 -20.21 6.89 2.73
N MET A 304 -19.92 7.70 3.73
CA MET A 304 -19.06 7.29 4.84
C MET A 304 -19.82 6.32 5.73
N LYS A 305 -19.27 5.13 5.95
CA LYS A 305 -19.81 4.10 6.88
C LYS A 305 -19.12 4.17 8.22
N SER A 306 -17.78 4.12 8.24
CA SER A 306 -17.01 4.29 9.45
C SER A 306 -15.64 4.90 9.15
N ILE A 307 -15.13 5.63 10.15
CA ILE A 307 -13.71 6.00 10.28
C ILE A 307 -13.32 5.67 11.70
N GLU A 308 -12.34 4.79 11.85
CA GLU A 308 -11.91 4.31 13.15
C GLU A 308 -10.38 4.43 13.26
N LEU A 309 -9.91 4.86 14.42
CA LEU A 309 -8.50 4.85 14.79
C LEU A 309 -8.35 3.90 15.97
N ASP A 310 -7.55 2.84 15.82
CA ASP A 310 -7.39 1.78 16.80
C ASP A 310 -8.73 1.20 17.28
N HIS A 311 -9.65 0.96 16.33
CA HIS A 311 -11.02 0.46 16.53
C HIS A 311 -11.96 1.42 17.28
N VAL A 312 -11.57 2.68 17.47
CA VAL A 312 -12.41 3.71 18.08
C VAL A 312 -12.94 4.64 16.99
N PRO A 313 -14.28 4.78 16.85
CA PRO A 313 -14.89 5.70 15.88
C PRO A 313 -14.42 7.14 16.07
N ARG A 314 -14.16 7.85 14.96
CA ARG A 314 -13.68 9.23 14.95
C ARG A 314 -14.58 10.16 14.19
N GLN A 315 -14.70 11.39 14.69
CA GLN A 315 -15.23 12.49 13.92
C GLN A 315 -14.17 13.01 12.94
N PHE A 316 -14.62 13.54 11.82
CA PHE A 316 -13.76 14.03 10.77
C PHE A 316 -14.29 15.33 10.18
N GLU A 317 -13.38 16.13 9.63
CA GLU A 317 -13.67 17.25 8.77
C GLU A 317 -13.51 16.82 7.30
N THR A 318 -14.20 17.48 6.37
CA THR A 318 -14.13 17.14 4.95
C THR A 318 -14.34 18.36 4.06
N ASN A 319 -13.78 18.33 2.85
CA ASN A 319 -14.08 19.28 1.79
C ASN A 319 -15.38 18.95 1.03
N GLY A 320 -16.04 17.83 1.34
CA GLY A 320 -17.31 17.43 0.75
C GLY A 320 -18.50 18.14 1.35
N GLN A 321 -19.54 18.38 0.53
CA GLN A 321 -20.82 18.90 0.98
C GLN A 321 -21.69 17.74 1.46
N ALA A 322 -22.14 17.79 2.72
CA ALA A 322 -23.08 16.79 3.26
C ALA A 322 -24.44 16.87 2.55
N VAL A 323 -24.99 15.72 2.22
CA VAL A 323 -26.29 15.59 1.54
C VAL A 323 -27.30 14.74 2.36
N GLY A 324 -26.90 14.31 3.55
CA GLY A 324 -27.72 13.53 4.48
C GLY A 324 -27.37 12.04 4.49
N ASP A 325 -27.78 11.35 5.53
CA ASP A 325 -27.62 9.90 5.73
C ASP A 325 -26.18 9.39 5.51
N GLY A 326 -25.17 10.18 5.95
CA GLY A 326 -23.76 9.85 5.78
C GLY A 326 -23.21 10.03 4.36
N TRP A 327 -24.02 10.56 3.42
CA TRP A 327 -23.57 10.88 2.08
C TRP A 327 -22.97 12.29 1.99
N TYR A 328 -21.93 12.38 1.17
CA TYR A 328 -21.23 13.62 0.81
C TYR A 328 -21.07 13.69 -0.70
N VAL A 329 -21.18 14.90 -1.27
CA VAL A 329 -20.81 15.17 -2.66
C VAL A 329 -19.50 15.94 -2.69
N PHE A 330 -18.58 15.47 -3.52
CA PHE A 330 -17.28 16.07 -3.76
C PHE A 330 -17.23 16.55 -5.21
N ALA A 331 -17.03 17.84 -5.39
CA ALA A 331 -16.94 18.46 -6.71
C ALA A 331 -15.59 18.18 -7.40
N ASP A 332 -14.56 17.96 -6.57
CA ASP A 332 -13.21 17.66 -6.99
C ASP A 332 -12.70 16.41 -6.24
N GLU A 333 -11.44 16.40 -5.92
CA GLU A 333 -10.80 15.38 -5.09
C GLU A 333 -11.45 15.27 -3.70
N ALA A 334 -11.85 14.06 -3.31
CA ALA A 334 -12.51 13.82 -2.04
C ALA A 334 -11.49 13.68 -0.91
N ARG A 335 -11.55 14.57 0.08
CA ARG A 335 -10.64 14.58 1.24
C ARG A 335 -11.37 14.54 2.57
N VAL A 336 -10.76 13.81 3.51
CA VAL A 336 -11.17 13.74 4.91
C VAL A 336 -9.97 14.07 5.78
N TYR A 337 -10.20 14.82 6.85
CA TYR A 337 -9.16 15.26 7.78
C TYR A 337 -9.46 14.75 9.18
N LEU A 338 -8.44 14.17 9.81
CA LEU A 338 -8.48 13.73 11.20
C LEU A 338 -7.38 14.45 12.00
N ARG A 339 -7.75 14.99 13.14
CA ARG A 339 -6.81 15.45 14.15
C ARG A 339 -6.48 14.31 15.09
N ILE A 340 -5.22 14.06 15.32
CA ILE A 340 -4.73 12.99 16.19
C ILE A 340 -4.37 13.65 17.54
N LEU A 341 -4.96 13.14 18.60
CA LEU A 341 -4.73 13.62 19.97
C LEU A 341 -4.03 12.57 20.83
N GLU A 342 -3.97 11.35 20.36
CA GLU A 342 -3.37 10.20 21.02
C GLU A 342 -1.88 10.10 20.72
N ASP A 343 -1.14 9.50 21.64
CA ASP A 343 0.26 9.12 21.40
C ASP A 343 0.29 7.82 20.60
N ALA A 344 1.00 7.85 19.47
CA ALA A 344 1.33 6.71 18.60
C ALA A 344 0.14 5.84 18.15
N PRO A 345 -0.81 6.36 17.35
CA PRO A 345 -1.89 5.55 16.78
C PRO A 345 -1.31 4.44 15.90
N ALA A 346 -1.90 3.24 15.97
CA ALA A 346 -1.39 2.08 15.25
C ALA A 346 -2.09 1.86 13.89
N VAL A 347 -3.41 1.98 13.86
CA VAL A 347 -4.22 1.57 12.71
C VAL A 347 -5.33 2.57 12.44
N LEU A 348 -5.42 3.05 11.18
CA LEU A 348 -6.59 3.77 10.68
C LEU A 348 -7.40 2.82 9.80
N HIS A 349 -8.68 2.68 10.09
CA HIS A 349 -9.64 1.91 9.30
C HIS A 349 -10.72 2.80 8.70
N LEU A 350 -11.00 2.62 7.43
CA LEU A 350 -11.99 3.40 6.66
C LEU A 350 -12.94 2.45 5.94
N GLN A 351 -14.25 2.69 6.10
CA GLN A 351 -15.27 2.05 5.28
C GLN A 351 -16.15 3.11 4.61
N TYR A 352 -16.26 3.05 3.29
CA TYR A 352 -17.10 3.95 2.53
C TYR A 352 -17.56 3.37 1.19
N GLU A 353 -18.68 3.84 0.68
CA GLU A 353 -19.15 3.57 -0.68
C GLU A 353 -18.84 4.77 -1.57
N VAL A 354 -18.40 4.51 -2.81
CA VAL A 354 -18.07 5.54 -3.78
C VAL A 354 -18.89 5.39 -5.07
N THR A 355 -19.39 6.49 -5.59
CA THR A 355 -19.98 6.58 -6.93
C THR A 355 -19.36 7.77 -7.63
N VAL A 356 -18.51 7.51 -8.64
CA VAL A 356 -17.88 8.56 -9.45
C VAL A 356 -18.94 9.26 -10.28
N THR A 357 -18.82 10.56 -10.42
CA THR A 357 -19.73 11.40 -11.21
C THR A 357 -18.96 12.41 -12.05
N GLU A 358 -19.64 13.10 -12.96
CA GLU A 358 -19.05 14.21 -13.69
C GLU A 358 -18.88 15.44 -12.80
N ALA A 359 -17.79 16.20 -13.01
CA ALA A 359 -17.44 17.34 -12.17
C ALA A 359 -18.53 18.42 -12.17
N ASP A 360 -19.12 18.73 -13.33
CA ASP A 360 -20.16 19.75 -13.45
C ASP A 360 -21.41 19.38 -12.67
N LEU A 361 -21.85 18.10 -12.74
CA LEU A 361 -22.97 17.59 -11.96
C LEU A 361 -22.67 17.65 -10.45
N ALA A 362 -21.47 17.29 -10.04
CA ALA A 362 -21.07 17.34 -8.64
C ALA A 362 -21.07 18.78 -8.11
N HIS A 363 -20.57 19.75 -8.88
CA HIS A 363 -20.60 21.17 -8.51
C HIS A 363 -22.01 21.70 -8.38
N GLU A 364 -22.90 21.38 -9.32
CA GLU A 364 -24.29 21.81 -9.29
C GLU A 364 -25.01 21.25 -8.06
N MET A 365 -24.87 19.96 -7.81
CA MET A 365 -25.47 19.28 -6.65
C MET A 365 -24.95 19.84 -5.31
N ALA A 366 -23.63 20.03 -5.18
CA ALA A 366 -23.03 20.64 -3.99
C ALA A 366 -23.60 22.05 -3.74
N GLY A 367 -23.78 22.84 -4.79
CA GLY A 367 -24.37 24.17 -4.72
C GLY A 367 -25.85 24.15 -4.26
N ILE A 368 -26.64 23.20 -4.74
CA ILE A 368 -28.04 23.01 -4.33
C ILE A 368 -28.12 22.67 -2.83
N PHE A 369 -27.36 21.65 -2.39
CA PHE A 369 -27.40 21.22 -0.99
C PHE A 369 -26.90 22.30 -0.03
N ARG A 370 -25.84 23.04 -0.37
CA ARG A 370 -25.38 24.18 0.43
C ARG A 370 -26.46 25.24 0.63
N ARG A 371 -27.18 25.62 -0.44
CA ARG A 371 -28.27 26.58 -0.35
C ARG A 371 -29.42 26.07 0.53
N GLN A 372 -29.73 24.76 0.47
CA GLN A 372 -30.76 24.16 1.31
C GLN A 372 -30.37 24.16 2.79
N GLU A 373 -29.13 23.82 3.08
CA GLU A 373 -28.60 23.82 4.45
C GLU A 373 -28.59 25.21 5.07
N GLU A 374 -28.13 26.22 4.32
CA GLU A 374 -28.21 27.63 4.78
C GLU A 374 -29.65 28.09 5.05
N LYS A 375 -30.59 27.70 4.17
CA LYS A 375 -32.02 28.01 4.37
C LYS A 375 -32.56 27.36 5.65
N LEU A 376 -32.25 26.09 5.86
CA LEU A 376 -32.67 25.34 7.04
C LEU A 376 -32.05 25.93 8.32
N ARG A 377 -30.77 26.34 8.28
CA ARG A 377 -30.11 27.00 9.39
C ARG A 377 -30.82 28.31 9.76
N ARG A 378 -31.10 29.16 8.78
CA ARG A 378 -31.83 30.42 9.01
C ARG A 378 -33.21 30.17 9.60
N MET A 379 -33.92 29.17 9.10
CA MET A 379 -35.25 28.80 9.65
C MET A 379 -35.15 28.34 11.11
N LYS A 380 -34.14 27.54 11.46
CA LYS A 380 -33.89 27.11 12.85
C LYS A 380 -33.58 28.29 13.76
N GLU A 381 -32.69 29.19 13.31
CA GLU A 381 -32.34 30.41 14.07
C GLU A 381 -33.57 31.29 14.33
N GLN A 382 -34.40 31.48 13.30
CA GLN A 382 -35.64 32.26 13.44
C GLN A 382 -36.63 31.59 14.39
N TYR A 383 -36.80 30.27 14.28
CA TYR A 383 -37.67 29.52 15.19
C TYR A 383 -37.20 29.57 16.64
N CYS A 384 -35.90 29.49 16.90
CA CYS A 384 -35.35 29.67 18.25
C CYS A 384 -35.60 31.09 18.79
N GLN A 385 -35.45 32.13 17.95
CA GLN A 385 -35.73 33.51 18.35
C GLN A 385 -37.22 33.72 18.67
N ASP A 386 -38.11 33.12 17.88
CA ASP A 386 -39.56 33.22 18.11
C ASP A 386 -39.99 32.45 19.37
N LEU A 387 -39.32 31.31 19.68
CA LEU A 387 -39.53 30.60 20.93
C LEU A 387 -39.09 31.43 22.15
N ASN A 388 -37.91 32.01 22.13
CA ASN A 388 -37.42 32.83 23.22
C ASN A 388 -38.31 34.05 23.47
N ARG A 389 -38.79 34.72 22.41
CA ARG A 389 -39.78 35.83 22.56
C ARG A 389 -41.06 35.38 23.20
N LYS A 390 -41.58 34.19 22.86
CA LYS A 390 -42.78 33.66 23.50
C LYS A 390 -42.56 33.32 24.97
N GLU A 391 -41.43 32.76 25.31
CA GLU A 391 -41.05 32.47 26.71
C GLU A 391 -40.93 33.78 27.52
N GLU A 392 -40.27 34.80 26.98
CA GLU A 392 -40.18 36.13 27.61
C GLU A 392 -41.56 36.75 27.85
N HIS A 393 -42.46 36.67 26.86
CA HIS A 393 -43.83 37.20 26.99
C HIS A 393 -44.66 36.48 28.04
N ILE A 394 -44.56 35.14 28.10
CA ILE A 394 -45.23 34.33 29.13
C ILE A 394 -44.69 34.66 30.53
N LEU A 395 -43.37 34.86 30.65
CA LEU A 395 -42.73 35.25 31.91
C LEU A 395 -43.19 36.66 32.38
N GLU A 396 -43.30 37.63 31.46
CA GLU A 396 -43.83 38.96 31.74
C GLU A 396 -45.30 38.94 32.18
N GLU A 397 -46.17 38.13 31.51
CA GLU A 397 -47.56 37.95 31.93
C GLU A 397 -47.66 37.32 33.33
N LEU A 398 -46.90 36.27 33.62
CA LEU A 398 -46.90 35.62 34.94
C LEU A 398 -46.38 36.54 36.06
N LEU A 399 -45.35 37.33 35.80
CA LEU A 399 -44.84 38.31 36.76
C LEU A 399 -45.85 39.48 36.99
N GLY A 400 -46.58 39.89 35.94
CA GLY A 400 -47.61 40.86 36.04
C GLY A 400 -48.83 40.38 36.88
N GLU A 401 -49.22 39.12 36.75
CA GLU A 401 -50.24 38.49 37.57
C GLU A 401 -49.87 38.38 39.05
N ILE A 402 -48.58 38.02 39.33
CA ILE A 402 -48.06 37.94 40.71
C ILE A 402 -48.05 39.33 41.36
N ALA A 403 -47.57 40.36 40.65
CA ALA A 403 -47.53 41.73 41.17
C ALA A 403 -48.89 42.37 41.37
N GLY A 404 -49.88 41.89 40.63
CA GLY A 404 -51.29 42.35 40.79
C GLY A 404 -52.05 41.72 41.96
N SER A 405 -51.59 40.53 42.43
CA SER A 405 -52.19 39.81 43.56
C SER A 405 -51.73 40.30 44.96
N ASP A 406 -50.62 41.06 45.03
CA ASP A 406 -50.11 41.64 46.30
C ASP A 406 -50.67 43.01 46.62
N SER A 407 -51.70 43.51 45.83
CA SER A 407 -52.33 44.81 45.97
C SER A 407 -53.81 44.78 46.37
N GLU A 408 -54.33 43.60 46.80
CA GLU A 408 -55.62 43.47 47.51
C GLU A 408 -55.34 43.01 48.96
#